data_dbf600f5bf61cf3064ee67e2e5743073
#
_entry.id   dbf600f5bf61cf3064ee67e2e5743073
#
_cell.length_a   1.000
_cell.length_b   1.000
_cell.length_c   1.000
_cell.angle_alpha   90.00
_cell.angle_beta   90.00
_cell.angle_gamma   90.00
#
_symmetry.space_group_name_H-M   'P 1'
#
loop_
_entity.id
_entity.type
_entity.pdbx_description
1 polymer ?
#
loop_
_entity_poly.entity_id
_entity_poly.type
_entity_poly.pdbx_seq_one_letter_code
_entity_poly.pdbx_strand_id
1 'polypeptide(L)'
;MKSLLFSAACLLAAATTAHASDLLIATGAGYRKPVTELMDAFKKETGLTVESSFGNMQQVRAQSEQNPEIAAIIGDRFFLEPMGIAQQFVNISQGALMLAVPKGKTIDSIQDLQQPGYARIAIGDAKKTVYGRAATTCMEREKIQANGRTLEVAMLPQVSAYLLNGEVDAGFINRSEALAHKDKLGTILPMPAQCHDPIDLSLAVLKDRPDSPALQSWTQFLGSGQAKSILERHGL
;
A
#
# COMPACT_ATOMS: atom_id res chain seq x y z
N MET A 1 -20.32 32.92 -66.35
CA MET A 1 -19.24 33.17 -65.42
C MET A 1 -19.76 33.02 -63.98
N LYS A 2 -19.53 31.87 -63.35
CA LYS A 2 -19.99 31.56 -61.97
C LYS A 2 -18.75 31.40 -61.12
N SER A 3 -18.55 32.38 -60.20
CA SER A 3 -17.49 32.36 -59.17
C SER A 3 -17.82 31.34 -58.10
N LEU A 4 -16.97 30.35 -57.91
CA LEU A 4 -16.93 29.49 -56.76
C LEU A 4 -16.07 30.11 -55.65
N LEU A 5 -16.68 30.54 -54.59
CA LEU A 5 -16.01 30.89 -53.32
C LEU A 5 -15.70 29.65 -52.51
N PHE A 6 -14.44 29.27 -52.37
CA PHE A 6 -13.96 28.23 -51.48
C PHE A 6 -13.78 28.81 -50.07
N SER A 7 -14.66 28.48 -49.15
CA SER A 7 -14.48 28.77 -47.73
C SER A 7 -13.57 27.69 -47.11
N ALA A 8 -12.36 28.07 -46.76
CA ALA A 8 -11.43 27.24 -45.99
C ALA A 8 -11.84 27.33 -44.51
N ALA A 9 -12.44 26.31 -43.97
CA ALA A 9 -12.67 26.15 -42.53
C ALA A 9 -11.39 25.65 -41.88
N CYS A 10 -10.67 26.51 -41.12
CA CYS A 10 -9.58 26.10 -40.26
C CYS A 10 -10.15 25.36 -39.06
N LEU A 11 -10.01 24.03 -39.01
CA LEU A 11 -10.19 23.23 -37.82
C LEU A 11 -8.98 23.52 -36.90
N LEU A 12 -9.17 24.30 -35.83
CA LEU A 12 -8.28 24.31 -34.69
C LEU A 12 -8.43 22.98 -33.96
N ALA A 13 -7.52 22.04 -34.18
CA ALA A 13 -7.35 20.87 -33.32
C ALA A 13 -6.79 21.37 -31.99
N ALA A 14 -7.64 21.41 -30.97
CA ALA A 14 -7.19 21.58 -29.59
C ALA A 14 -6.39 20.31 -29.22
N ALA A 15 -5.06 20.41 -29.26
CA ALA A 15 -4.17 19.40 -28.76
C ALA A 15 -4.37 19.37 -27.24
N THR A 16 -5.11 18.38 -26.76
CA THR A 16 -5.12 18.03 -25.34
C THR A 16 -3.72 17.51 -25.02
N THR A 17 -2.90 18.35 -24.40
CA THR A 17 -1.62 17.90 -23.83
C THR A 17 -1.95 16.92 -22.72
N ALA A 18 -1.77 15.63 -22.98
CA ALA A 18 -1.69 14.65 -21.91
C ALA A 18 -0.51 15.08 -21.03
N HIS A 19 -0.80 15.60 -19.85
CA HIS A 19 0.25 15.89 -18.87
C HIS A 19 0.75 14.54 -18.39
N ALA A 20 1.97 14.18 -18.80
CA ALA A 20 2.71 13.12 -18.13
C ALA A 20 2.89 13.54 -16.67
N SER A 21 2.82 12.59 -15.75
CA SER A 21 3.10 12.88 -14.33
C SER A 21 4.54 13.36 -14.17
N ASP A 22 4.76 14.29 -13.22
CA ASP A 22 6.10 14.82 -12.94
C ASP A 22 6.99 13.77 -12.23
N LEU A 23 6.37 12.80 -11.58
CA LEU A 23 7.04 11.70 -10.89
C LEU A 23 6.19 10.43 -10.94
N LEU A 24 6.77 9.31 -11.35
CA LEU A 24 6.17 7.99 -11.28
C LEU A 24 6.86 7.14 -10.19
N ILE A 25 6.05 6.55 -9.31
CA ILE A 25 6.51 5.65 -8.26
C ILE A 25 5.77 4.31 -8.32
N ALA A 26 6.23 3.32 -7.57
CA ALA A 26 5.50 2.09 -7.33
C ALA A 26 5.28 1.91 -5.81
N THR A 27 4.15 1.34 -5.41
CA THR A 27 3.77 1.27 -3.99
C THR A 27 3.15 -0.07 -3.65
N GLY A 28 3.48 -0.59 -2.47
CA GLY A 28 2.80 -1.75 -1.89
C GLY A 28 1.30 -1.51 -1.73
N ALA A 29 0.45 -2.42 -2.23
CA ALA A 29 -1.01 -2.25 -2.29
C ALA A 29 -1.67 -1.95 -0.94
N GLY A 30 -1.09 -2.42 0.18
CA GLY A 30 -1.56 -2.14 1.53
C GLY A 30 -1.44 -0.66 1.95
N TYR A 31 -0.67 0.13 1.20
CA TYR A 31 -0.45 1.56 1.48
C TYR A 31 -1.20 2.49 0.50
N ARG A 32 -2.07 1.93 -0.35
CA ARG A 32 -2.80 2.71 -1.36
C ARG A 32 -3.50 3.94 -0.78
N LYS A 33 -4.28 3.77 0.28
CA LYS A 33 -5.07 4.86 0.87
C LYS A 33 -4.19 6.03 1.36
N PRO A 34 -3.22 5.81 2.26
CA PRO A 34 -2.35 6.90 2.72
C PRO A 34 -1.52 7.51 1.59
N VAL A 35 -0.98 6.70 0.67
CA VAL A 35 -0.15 7.23 -0.42
C VAL A 35 -0.98 8.05 -1.40
N THR A 36 -2.23 7.67 -1.70
CA THR A 36 -3.13 8.50 -2.52
C THR A 36 -3.37 9.86 -1.88
N GLU A 37 -3.67 9.91 -0.56
CA GLU A 37 -3.85 11.18 0.14
C GLU A 37 -2.58 12.03 0.19
N LEU A 38 -1.40 11.39 0.35
CA LEU A 38 -0.11 12.08 0.26
C LEU A 38 0.13 12.69 -1.13
N MET A 39 -0.19 11.97 -2.20
CA MET A 39 -0.06 12.47 -3.58
C MET A 39 -0.97 13.68 -3.83
N ASP A 40 -2.23 13.61 -3.35
CA ASP A 40 -3.18 14.71 -3.47
C ASP A 40 -2.72 15.96 -2.69
N ALA A 41 -2.22 15.77 -1.47
CA ALA A 41 -1.68 16.84 -0.64
C ALA A 41 -0.42 17.47 -1.26
N PHE A 42 0.48 16.66 -1.79
CA PHE A 42 1.67 17.11 -2.49
C PHE A 42 1.34 17.95 -3.72
N LYS A 43 0.40 17.46 -4.55
CA LYS A 43 -0.09 18.21 -5.72
C LYS A 43 -0.67 19.56 -5.32
N LYS A 44 -1.47 19.60 -4.24
CA LYS A 44 -2.06 20.85 -3.75
C LYS A 44 -1.01 21.84 -3.25
N GLU A 45 0.07 21.37 -2.65
CA GLU A 45 1.14 22.21 -2.10
C GLU A 45 2.10 22.73 -3.19
N THR A 46 2.50 21.84 -4.11
CA THR A 46 3.60 22.11 -5.05
C THR A 46 3.15 22.34 -6.48
N GLY A 47 1.94 21.93 -6.84
CA GLY A 47 1.48 21.88 -8.24
C GLY A 47 2.01 20.65 -9.01
N LEU A 48 2.99 19.92 -8.49
CA LEU A 48 3.57 18.75 -9.13
C LEU A 48 2.70 17.51 -8.93
N THR A 49 2.69 16.64 -9.93
CA THR A 49 1.89 15.41 -9.93
C THR A 49 2.77 14.18 -9.69
N VAL A 50 2.36 13.35 -8.72
CA VAL A 50 2.93 12.02 -8.51
C VAL A 50 1.89 10.99 -8.93
N GLU A 51 2.29 10.00 -9.70
CA GLU A 51 1.49 8.82 -10.00
C GLU A 51 2.11 7.58 -9.38
N SER A 52 1.28 6.64 -8.95
CA SER A 52 1.76 5.38 -8.38
C SER A 52 1.06 4.18 -8.98
N SER A 53 1.83 3.20 -9.41
CA SER A 53 1.34 1.84 -9.58
C SER A 53 1.27 1.14 -8.22
N PHE A 54 0.27 0.25 -8.03
CA PHE A 54 0.06 -0.45 -6.77
C PHE A 54 0.01 -1.96 -6.98
N GLY A 55 0.80 -2.70 -6.20
CA GLY A 55 0.87 -4.15 -6.28
C GLY A 55 1.38 -4.80 -4.99
N ASN A 56 1.44 -6.13 -4.95
CA ASN A 56 2.24 -6.79 -3.92
C ASN A 56 3.73 -6.54 -4.19
N MET A 57 4.60 -6.85 -3.23
CA MET A 57 6.02 -6.47 -3.32
C MET A 57 6.76 -7.16 -4.49
N GLN A 58 6.33 -8.33 -4.94
CA GLN A 58 6.90 -8.97 -6.15
C GLN A 58 6.46 -8.23 -7.43
N GLN A 59 5.18 -7.81 -7.50
CA GLN A 59 4.68 -7.02 -8.62
C GLN A 59 5.35 -5.64 -8.68
N VAL A 60 5.51 -4.97 -7.53
CA VAL A 60 6.20 -3.68 -7.43
C VAL A 60 7.64 -3.80 -7.93
N ARG A 61 8.36 -4.87 -7.52
CA ARG A 61 9.69 -5.15 -8.02
C ARG A 61 9.70 -5.31 -9.54
N ALA A 62 8.86 -6.22 -10.07
CA ALA A 62 8.80 -6.48 -11.51
C ALA A 62 8.46 -5.21 -12.32
N GLN A 63 7.53 -4.39 -11.84
CA GLN A 63 7.19 -3.11 -12.46
C GLN A 63 8.38 -2.15 -12.50
N SER A 64 9.13 -2.04 -11.40
CA SER A 64 10.30 -1.15 -11.35
C SER A 64 11.46 -1.63 -12.22
N GLU A 65 11.61 -2.94 -12.41
CA GLU A 65 12.60 -3.53 -13.32
C GLU A 65 12.22 -3.33 -14.81
N GLN A 66 10.92 -3.37 -15.13
CA GLN A 66 10.40 -3.26 -16.50
C GLN A 66 10.17 -1.82 -16.95
N ASN A 67 9.89 -0.91 -16.03
CA ASN A 67 9.61 0.49 -16.34
C ASN A 67 10.69 1.42 -15.76
N PRO A 68 11.59 1.95 -16.61
CA PRO A 68 12.64 2.87 -16.19
C PRO A 68 12.14 4.23 -15.69
N GLU A 69 10.90 4.62 -15.96
CA GLU A 69 10.31 5.87 -15.47
C GLU A 69 9.95 5.82 -13.98
N ILE A 70 9.84 4.62 -13.39
CA ILE A 70 9.61 4.49 -11.96
C ILE A 70 10.89 4.89 -11.22
N ALA A 71 10.84 6.06 -10.56
CA ALA A 71 12.00 6.63 -9.88
C ALA A 71 12.17 6.14 -8.43
N ALA A 72 11.07 5.72 -7.77
CA ALA A 72 11.10 5.30 -6.38
C ALA A 72 10.02 4.26 -6.07
N ILE A 73 10.22 3.54 -4.96
CA ILE A 73 9.26 2.56 -4.44
C ILE A 73 8.92 2.92 -2.99
N ILE A 74 7.63 2.89 -2.65
CA ILE A 74 7.15 2.92 -1.26
C ILE A 74 6.75 1.51 -0.82
N GLY A 75 7.39 1.00 0.21
CA GLY A 75 7.15 -0.33 0.73
C GLY A 75 7.90 -0.61 2.04
N ASP A 76 7.78 -1.82 2.53
CA ASP A 76 8.52 -2.26 3.72
C ASP A 76 9.99 -2.50 3.36
N ARG A 77 10.87 -1.92 4.15
CA ARG A 77 12.32 -2.02 3.99
C ARG A 77 12.83 -3.47 3.92
N PHE A 78 12.22 -4.37 4.69
CA PHE A 78 12.56 -5.80 4.64
C PHE A 78 12.46 -6.40 3.23
N PHE A 79 11.45 -5.98 2.45
CA PHE A 79 11.29 -6.43 1.06
C PHE A 79 12.17 -5.63 0.09
N LEU A 80 12.38 -4.35 0.35
CA LEU A 80 13.07 -3.44 -0.57
C LEU A 80 14.59 -3.61 -0.51
N GLU A 81 15.16 -3.80 0.67
CA GLU A 81 16.61 -3.86 0.87
C GLU A 81 17.28 -5.04 0.13
N PRO A 82 16.72 -6.28 0.18
CA PRO A 82 17.30 -7.41 -0.56
C PRO A 82 17.19 -7.29 -2.08
N MET A 83 16.36 -6.39 -2.61
CA MET A 83 16.27 -6.18 -4.06
C MET A 83 17.56 -5.59 -4.62
N GLY A 84 18.37 -4.89 -3.83
CA GLY A 84 19.64 -4.30 -4.24
C GLY A 84 19.52 -3.16 -5.26
N ILE A 85 18.30 -2.68 -5.53
CA ILE A 85 17.99 -1.68 -6.57
C ILE A 85 17.91 -0.24 -6.06
N ALA A 86 17.92 -0.04 -4.75
CA ALA A 86 17.86 1.29 -4.14
C ALA A 86 19.26 1.89 -3.96
N GLN A 87 19.41 3.17 -4.26
CA GLN A 87 20.60 3.97 -3.89
C GLN A 87 20.44 4.63 -2.51
N GLN A 88 19.18 4.89 -2.10
CA GLN A 88 18.87 5.54 -0.84
C GLN A 88 17.55 5.02 -0.29
N PHE A 89 17.46 4.94 1.03
CA PHE A 89 16.22 4.71 1.77
C PHE A 89 15.87 5.92 2.63
N VAL A 90 14.63 6.36 2.54
CA VAL A 90 14.05 7.39 3.42
C VAL A 90 12.96 6.72 4.25
N ASN A 91 13.12 6.73 5.57
CA ASN A 91 12.09 6.20 6.46
C ASN A 91 10.89 7.14 6.46
N ILE A 92 9.70 6.58 6.23
CA ILE A 92 8.43 7.33 6.18
C ILE A 92 7.66 7.16 7.49
N SER A 93 7.47 5.90 7.92
CA SER A 93 6.66 5.55 9.09
C SER A 93 6.85 4.09 9.49
N GLN A 94 6.12 3.66 10.53
CA GLN A 94 6.04 2.26 10.95
C GLN A 94 4.61 1.74 10.80
N GLY A 95 4.49 0.53 10.25
CA GLY A 95 3.23 -0.17 10.13
C GLY A 95 2.87 -0.93 11.42
N ALA A 96 1.57 -1.19 11.59
CA ALA A 96 1.06 -2.01 12.70
C ALA A 96 0.17 -3.14 12.17
N LEU A 97 0.40 -4.36 12.67
CA LEU A 97 -0.40 -5.53 12.38
C LEU A 97 -1.64 -5.54 13.27
N MET A 98 -2.79 -5.81 12.68
CA MET A 98 -4.07 -5.93 13.37
C MET A 98 -4.70 -7.28 13.05
N LEU A 99 -5.31 -7.93 14.05
CA LEU A 99 -6.19 -9.07 13.87
C LEU A 99 -7.64 -8.55 13.91
N ALA A 100 -8.43 -8.89 12.92
CA ALA A 100 -9.81 -8.44 12.82
C ALA A 100 -10.77 -9.62 12.54
N VAL A 101 -12.01 -9.46 12.96
CA VAL A 101 -13.10 -10.41 12.69
C VAL A 101 -14.26 -9.73 11.97
N PRO A 102 -15.11 -10.46 11.25
CA PRO A 102 -16.32 -9.91 10.62
C PRO A 102 -17.27 -9.28 11.64
N LYS A 103 -18.12 -8.38 11.17
CA LYS A 103 -19.14 -7.71 12.00
C LYS A 103 -20.02 -8.72 12.71
N GLY A 104 -20.23 -8.52 14.00
CA GLY A 104 -21.00 -9.41 14.85
C GLY A 104 -20.20 -10.56 15.48
N LYS A 105 -18.92 -10.72 15.12
CA LYS A 105 -17.98 -11.61 15.81
C LYS A 105 -17.10 -10.84 16.79
N THR A 106 -16.63 -11.53 17.82
CA THR A 106 -15.67 -11.02 18.81
C THR A 106 -14.48 -11.95 18.90
N ILE A 107 -13.33 -11.40 19.25
CA ILE A 107 -12.10 -12.13 19.54
C ILE A 107 -11.36 -11.36 20.64
N ASP A 108 -10.87 -12.06 21.67
CA ASP A 108 -10.23 -11.44 22.84
C ASP A 108 -8.70 -11.54 22.78
N SER A 109 -8.20 -12.55 22.10
CA SER A 109 -6.75 -12.79 21.94
C SER A 109 -6.45 -13.52 20.63
N ILE A 110 -5.17 -13.51 20.22
CA ILE A 110 -4.72 -14.29 19.06
C ILE A 110 -4.88 -15.81 19.30
N GLN A 111 -4.82 -16.27 20.57
CA GLN A 111 -4.99 -17.67 20.93
C GLN A 111 -6.38 -18.20 20.62
N ASP A 112 -7.39 -17.33 20.56
CA ASP A 112 -8.76 -17.72 20.20
C ASP A 112 -8.85 -18.26 18.77
N LEU A 113 -7.91 -17.92 17.92
CA LEU A 113 -7.79 -18.49 16.57
C LEU A 113 -7.66 -20.02 16.57
N GLN A 114 -7.31 -20.63 17.68
CA GLN A 114 -7.23 -22.09 17.84
C GLN A 114 -8.59 -22.75 18.11
N GLN A 115 -9.60 -21.95 18.46
CA GLN A 115 -10.95 -22.43 18.72
C GLN A 115 -11.69 -22.82 17.43
N PRO A 116 -12.65 -23.76 17.48
CA PRO A 116 -13.40 -24.21 16.29
C PRO A 116 -14.15 -23.09 15.55
N GLY A 117 -14.51 -22.01 16.24
CA GLY A 117 -15.21 -20.85 15.66
C GLY A 117 -14.40 -20.04 14.64
N TYR A 118 -13.10 -20.31 14.50
CA TYR A 118 -12.19 -19.65 13.56
C TYR A 118 -11.65 -20.66 12.54
N ALA A 119 -12.56 -21.23 11.75
CA ALA A 119 -12.23 -22.27 10.78
C ALA A 119 -11.50 -21.73 9.52
N ARG A 120 -11.67 -20.45 9.20
CA ARG A 120 -11.02 -19.78 8.05
C ARG A 120 -10.38 -18.47 8.47
N ILE A 121 -9.07 -18.39 8.32
CA ILE A 121 -8.25 -17.23 8.70
C ILE A 121 -7.60 -16.65 7.44
N ALA A 122 -7.96 -15.44 7.04
CA ALA A 122 -7.36 -14.80 5.87
C ALA A 122 -6.04 -14.10 6.25
N ILE A 123 -5.01 -14.36 5.46
CA ILE A 123 -3.71 -13.67 5.54
C ILE A 123 -3.23 -13.29 4.14
N GLY A 124 -2.39 -12.28 4.03
CA GLY A 124 -1.64 -12.06 2.79
C GLY A 124 -0.60 -13.17 2.58
N ASP A 125 -0.25 -13.46 1.33
CA ASP A 125 0.87 -14.35 1.01
C ASP A 125 2.16 -13.79 1.64
N ALA A 126 2.80 -14.54 2.53
CA ALA A 126 3.95 -14.10 3.31
C ALA A 126 5.18 -13.77 2.43
N LYS A 127 5.29 -14.38 1.27
CA LYS A 127 6.39 -14.15 0.32
C LYS A 127 6.18 -12.91 -0.55
N LYS A 128 4.95 -12.40 -0.62
CA LYS A 128 4.56 -11.32 -1.53
C LYS A 128 4.06 -10.07 -0.83
N THR A 129 3.58 -10.20 0.42
CA THR A 129 2.93 -9.09 1.13
C THR A 129 3.58 -8.84 2.49
N VAL A 130 3.72 -7.57 2.82
CA VAL A 130 4.30 -7.10 4.08
C VAL A 130 3.56 -7.67 5.30
N TYR A 131 2.25 -7.50 5.30
CA TYR A 131 1.41 -7.91 6.44
C TYR A 131 1.11 -9.42 6.44
N GLY A 132 1.28 -10.11 5.32
CA GLY A 132 1.26 -11.57 5.28
C GLY A 132 2.48 -12.16 5.99
N ARG A 133 3.67 -11.62 5.70
CA ARG A 133 4.90 -11.96 6.43
C ARG A 133 4.73 -11.73 7.93
N ALA A 134 4.29 -10.53 8.31
CA ALA A 134 4.10 -10.18 9.72
C ALA A 134 3.08 -11.10 10.42
N ALA A 135 1.95 -11.43 9.75
CA ALA A 135 0.93 -12.33 10.27
C ALA A 135 1.47 -13.76 10.49
N THR A 136 2.18 -14.29 9.50
CA THR A 136 2.79 -15.63 9.60
C THR A 136 3.80 -15.68 10.75
N THR A 137 4.72 -14.71 10.82
CA THR A 137 5.69 -14.62 11.93
C THR A 137 5.01 -14.48 13.28
N CYS A 138 3.94 -13.66 13.38
CA CYS A 138 3.21 -13.49 14.61
C CYS A 138 2.51 -14.80 15.06
N MET A 139 1.84 -15.48 14.13
CA MET A 139 1.23 -16.78 14.44
C MET A 139 2.27 -17.82 14.87
N GLU A 140 3.43 -17.86 14.24
CA GLU A 140 4.54 -18.77 14.62
C GLU A 140 5.06 -18.47 16.02
N ARG A 141 5.36 -17.20 16.34
CA ARG A 141 5.87 -16.79 17.67
C ARG A 141 4.84 -17.05 18.78
N GLU A 142 3.57 -16.81 18.49
CA GLU A 142 2.44 -17.06 19.39
C GLU A 142 1.98 -18.53 19.38
N LYS A 143 2.65 -19.41 18.63
CA LYS A 143 2.39 -20.86 18.54
C LYS A 143 0.96 -21.19 18.09
N ILE A 144 0.39 -20.38 17.22
CA ILE A 144 -0.93 -20.60 16.64
C ILE A 144 -0.89 -21.72 15.61
N GLN A 145 -1.60 -22.82 15.90
CA GLN A 145 -1.72 -23.98 15.01
C GLN A 145 -2.85 -23.75 14.01
N ALA A 146 -2.54 -23.17 12.85
CA ALA A 146 -3.54 -22.91 11.82
C ALA A 146 -4.05 -24.19 11.12
N ASN A 147 -3.24 -25.24 11.02
CA ASN A 147 -3.63 -26.58 10.53
C ASN A 147 -4.39 -26.57 9.20
N GLY A 148 -3.92 -25.80 8.21
CA GLY A 148 -4.56 -25.68 6.91
C GLY A 148 -5.79 -24.76 6.86
N ARG A 149 -6.10 -24.04 7.94
CA ARG A 149 -7.22 -23.08 8.01
C ARG A 149 -6.89 -21.69 7.46
N THR A 150 -5.66 -21.44 7.02
CA THR A 150 -5.27 -20.16 6.42
C THR A 150 -5.71 -20.07 4.98
N LEU A 151 -6.33 -18.96 4.62
CA LEU A 151 -6.58 -18.54 3.26
C LEU A 151 -5.56 -17.46 2.90
N GLU A 152 -4.57 -17.83 2.07
CA GLU A 152 -3.56 -16.89 1.61
C GLU A 152 -4.04 -16.15 0.37
N VAL A 153 -3.89 -14.82 0.36
CA VAL A 153 -4.29 -13.95 -0.74
C VAL A 153 -3.12 -13.13 -1.28
N ALA A 154 -3.18 -12.79 -2.56
CA ALA A 154 -2.08 -12.12 -3.25
C ALA A 154 -1.86 -10.66 -2.79
N MET A 155 -2.89 -9.99 -2.27
CA MET A 155 -2.84 -8.59 -1.86
C MET A 155 -3.61 -8.35 -0.57
N LEU A 156 -3.10 -7.50 0.31
CA LEU A 156 -3.72 -7.20 1.61
C LEU A 156 -5.18 -6.72 1.54
N PRO A 157 -5.60 -5.83 0.62
CA PRO A 157 -7.00 -5.41 0.53
C PRO A 157 -8.00 -6.55 0.29
N GLN A 158 -7.55 -7.70 -0.24
CA GLN A 158 -8.40 -8.88 -0.38
C GLN A 158 -8.77 -9.49 0.98
N VAL A 159 -7.86 -9.45 1.97
CA VAL A 159 -8.18 -9.88 3.35
C VAL A 159 -9.32 -9.04 3.91
N SER A 160 -9.24 -7.70 3.75
CA SER A 160 -10.31 -6.79 4.19
C SER A 160 -11.64 -7.10 3.50
N ALA A 161 -11.61 -7.38 2.19
CA ALA A 161 -12.83 -7.74 1.44
C ALA A 161 -13.49 -9.02 1.98
N TYR A 162 -12.72 -10.07 2.24
CA TYR A 162 -13.24 -11.32 2.81
C TYR A 162 -13.82 -11.15 4.22
N LEU A 163 -13.18 -10.32 5.05
CA LEU A 163 -13.72 -9.97 6.37
C LEU A 163 -15.06 -9.23 6.27
N LEU A 164 -15.13 -8.23 5.38
CA LEU A 164 -16.34 -7.42 5.18
C LEU A 164 -17.52 -8.23 4.62
N ASN A 165 -17.24 -9.22 3.79
CA ASN A 165 -18.25 -10.11 3.22
C ASN A 165 -18.62 -11.30 4.15
N GLY A 166 -17.90 -11.48 5.28
CA GLY A 166 -18.12 -12.61 6.16
C GLY A 166 -17.68 -13.98 5.60
N GLU A 167 -16.79 -13.95 4.59
CA GLU A 167 -16.29 -15.17 3.92
C GLU A 167 -15.20 -15.88 4.73
N VAL A 168 -14.64 -15.21 5.74
CA VAL A 168 -13.65 -15.75 6.69
C VAL A 168 -14.05 -15.41 8.11
N ASP A 169 -13.50 -16.15 9.08
CA ASP A 169 -13.82 -15.99 10.48
C ASP A 169 -12.91 -14.96 11.17
N ALA A 170 -11.69 -14.82 10.68
CA ALA A 170 -10.71 -13.84 11.13
C ALA A 170 -9.75 -13.48 9.99
N GLY A 171 -9.03 -12.39 10.14
CA GLY A 171 -7.98 -12.03 9.17
C GLY A 171 -7.02 -11.01 9.72
N PHE A 172 -5.79 -11.06 9.22
CA PHE A 172 -4.74 -10.12 9.58
C PHE A 172 -4.66 -9.00 8.54
N ILE A 173 -4.85 -7.78 9.01
CA ILE A 173 -4.83 -6.56 8.19
C ILE A 173 -3.85 -5.53 8.78
N ASN A 174 -3.60 -4.45 8.07
CA ASN A 174 -2.87 -3.33 8.61
C ASN A 174 -3.81 -2.36 9.36
N ARG A 175 -3.23 -1.46 10.13
CA ARG A 175 -3.99 -0.46 10.89
C ARG A 175 -4.77 0.48 9.98
N SER A 176 -4.27 0.81 8.79
CA SER A 176 -4.99 1.64 7.82
C SER A 176 -6.29 1.00 7.35
N GLU A 177 -6.28 -0.29 7.02
CA GLU A 177 -7.49 -1.03 6.66
C GLU A 177 -8.44 -1.15 7.87
N ALA A 178 -7.89 -1.42 9.04
CA ALA A 178 -8.67 -1.49 10.28
C ALA A 178 -9.41 -0.18 10.57
N LEU A 179 -8.74 0.95 10.48
CA LEU A 179 -9.34 2.28 10.67
C LEU A 179 -10.39 2.61 9.60
N ALA A 180 -10.09 2.29 8.33
CA ALA A 180 -11.02 2.55 7.23
C ALA A 180 -12.32 1.73 7.31
N HIS A 181 -12.30 0.60 8.00
CA HIS A 181 -13.44 -0.32 8.09
C HIS A 181 -13.94 -0.57 9.51
N LYS A 182 -13.51 0.23 10.50
CA LYS A 182 -13.81 0.03 11.92
C LYS A 182 -15.30 -0.17 12.22
N ASP A 183 -16.18 0.56 11.55
CA ASP A 183 -17.64 0.49 11.77
C ASP A 183 -18.31 -0.72 11.07
N LYS A 184 -17.57 -1.40 10.21
CA LYS A 184 -18.02 -2.54 9.40
C LYS A 184 -17.41 -3.88 9.84
N LEU A 185 -16.44 -3.86 10.73
CA LEU A 185 -15.82 -5.02 11.33
C LEU A 185 -16.37 -5.30 12.74
N GLY A 186 -16.11 -6.48 13.25
CA GLY A 186 -16.28 -6.83 14.66
C GLY A 186 -15.09 -6.34 15.48
N THR A 187 -14.59 -7.18 16.39
CA THR A 187 -13.40 -6.83 17.16
C THR A 187 -12.18 -6.66 16.26
N ILE A 188 -11.38 -5.63 16.55
CA ILE A 188 -10.08 -5.37 15.94
C ILE A 188 -9.05 -5.31 17.06
N LEU A 189 -8.10 -6.25 17.07
CA LEU A 189 -7.04 -6.32 18.06
C LEU A 189 -5.71 -5.86 17.48
N PRO A 190 -5.02 -4.92 18.11
CA PRO A 190 -3.63 -4.64 17.77
C PRO A 190 -2.75 -5.82 18.15
N MET A 191 -1.90 -6.28 17.23
CA MET A 191 -0.95 -7.32 17.57
C MET A 191 0.26 -6.73 18.31
N PRO A 192 0.77 -7.44 19.32
CA PRO A 192 1.95 -6.99 20.06
C PRO A 192 3.15 -6.80 19.13
N ALA A 193 3.92 -5.73 19.33
CA ALA A 193 5.08 -5.42 18.49
C ALA A 193 6.13 -6.54 18.48
N GLN A 194 6.23 -7.33 19.55
CA GLN A 194 7.17 -8.45 19.65
C GLN A 194 6.71 -9.70 18.89
N CYS A 195 5.44 -9.81 18.47
CA CYS A 195 4.99 -10.99 17.74
C CYS A 195 5.43 -11.03 16.29
N HIS A 196 5.89 -9.93 15.73
CA HIS A 196 6.44 -9.87 14.37
C HIS A 196 7.68 -8.95 14.30
N ASP A 197 8.41 -9.00 13.19
CA ASP A 197 9.48 -8.06 12.96
C ASP A 197 8.94 -6.66 12.66
N PRO A 198 9.70 -5.59 12.93
CA PRO A 198 9.28 -4.23 12.60
C PRO A 198 8.84 -4.10 11.13
N ILE A 199 7.81 -3.31 10.90
CA ILE A 199 7.31 -2.99 9.57
C ILE A 199 7.72 -1.53 9.29
N ASP A 200 8.87 -1.35 8.63
CA ASP A 200 9.43 -0.03 8.35
C ASP A 200 9.02 0.44 6.97
N LEU A 201 7.98 1.28 6.90
CA LEU A 201 7.57 1.91 5.66
C LEU A 201 8.63 2.89 5.19
N SER A 202 9.21 2.64 4.03
CA SER A 202 10.29 3.42 3.46
C SER A 202 10.04 3.79 2.00
N LEU A 203 10.57 4.93 1.59
CA LEU A 203 10.80 5.26 0.19
C LEU A 203 12.19 4.73 -0.20
N ALA A 204 12.24 3.83 -1.16
CA ALA A 204 13.47 3.42 -1.82
C ALA A 204 13.64 4.24 -3.10
N VAL A 205 14.61 5.15 -3.13
CA VAL A 205 15.02 5.85 -4.34
C VAL A 205 15.86 4.90 -5.18
N LEU A 206 15.46 4.68 -6.43
CA LEU A 206 16.07 3.65 -7.27
C LEU A 206 17.40 4.13 -7.88
N LYS A 207 18.34 3.18 -8.03
CA LYS A 207 19.61 3.39 -8.76
C LYS A 207 19.33 3.61 -10.24
N ASP A 208 20.25 4.30 -10.89
CA ASP A 208 20.23 4.49 -12.36
C ASP A 208 18.92 5.12 -12.88
N ARG A 209 18.26 5.92 -12.03
CA ARG A 209 17.10 6.73 -12.39
C ARG A 209 17.47 8.21 -12.39
N PRO A 210 16.85 9.02 -13.27
CA PRO A 210 17.07 10.45 -13.26
C PRO A 210 16.73 11.06 -11.90
N ASP A 211 17.68 11.77 -11.30
CA ASP A 211 17.36 12.65 -10.19
C ASP A 211 16.57 13.84 -10.76
N SER A 212 15.32 13.98 -10.28
CA SER A 212 14.43 15.02 -10.78
C SER A 212 14.03 15.96 -9.65
N PRO A 213 13.77 17.25 -9.96
CA PRO A 213 13.22 18.17 -8.96
C PRO A 213 11.95 17.67 -8.30
N ALA A 214 11.12 16.91 -9.02
CA ALA A 214 9.91 16.32 -8.50
C ALA A 214 10.21 15.22 -7.46
N LEU A 215 11.21 14.36 -7.70
CA LEU A 215 11.63 13.34 -6.73
C LEU A 215 12.21 13.96 -5.45
N GLN A 216 13.02 15.00 -5.60
CA GLN A 216 13.59 15.73 -4.45
C GLN A 216 12.49 16.40 -3.63
N SER A 217 11.56 17.11 -4.28
CA SER A 217 10.39 17.74 -3.64
C SER A 217 9.49 16.71 -2.94
N TRP A 218 9.22 15.58 -3.59
CA TRP A 218 8.44 14.48 -3.00
C TRP A 218 9.11 13.91 -1.76
N THR A 219 10.41 13.66 -1.83
CA THR A 219 11.19 13.15 -0.70
C THR A 219 11.17 14.13 0.47
N GLN A 220 11.30 15.41 0.22
CA GLN A 220 11.21 16.46 1.24
C GLN A 220 9.80 16.54 1.83
N PHE A 221 8.76 16.49 0.99
CA PHE A 221 7.36 16.51 1.42
C PHE A 221 7.04 15.34 2.36
N LEU A 222 7.52 14.12 2.08
CA LEU A 222 7.30 12.97 2.95
C LEU A 222 7.87 13.16 4.38
N GLY A 223 8.86 14.02 4.57
CA GLY A 223 9.39 14.43 5.88
C GLY A 223 8.62 15.55 6.56
N SER A 224 7.65 16.18 5.89
CA SER A 224 6.92 17.35 6.39
C SER A 224 5.94 17.00 7.51
N GLY A 225 5.54 18.02 8.29
CA GLY A 225 4.48 17.88 9.29
C GLY A 225 3.13 17.50 8.69
N GLN A 226 2.83 17.96 7.47
CA GLN A 226 1.60 17.62 6.76
C GLN A 226 1.58 16.14 6.38
N ALA A 227 2.67 15.61 5.81
CA ALA A 227 2.77 14.20 5.47
C ALA A 227 2.66 13.31 6.72
N LYS A 228 3.33 13.67 7.82
CA LYS A 228 3.21 12.96 9.10
C LYS A 228 1.77 12.93 9.61
N SER A 229 1.08 14.07 9.59
CA SER A 229 -0.32 14.15 10.00
C SER A 229 -1.25 13.28 9.14
N ILE A 230 -1.00 13.18 7.83
CA ILE A 230 -1.71 12.26 6.93
C ILE A 230 -1.45 10.81 7.35
N LEU A 231 -0.19 10.43 7.52
CA LEU A 231 0.20 9.09 7.91
C LEU A 231 -0.42 8.67 9.26
N GLU A 232 -0.38 9.55 10.27
CA GLU A 232 -1.00 9.32 11.58
C GLU A 232 -2.51 9.06 11.49
N ARG A 233 -3.26 9.81 10.65
CA ARG A 233 -4.69 9.56 10.43
C ARG A 233 -4.96 8.19 9.83
N HIS A 234 -4.02 7.67 9.05
CA HIS A 234 -4.06 6.33 8.50
C HIS A 234 -3.44 5.26 9.42
N GLY A 235 -3.00 5.64 10.63
CA GLY A 235 -2.41 4.71 11.57
C GLY A 235 -0.98 4.27 11.23
N LEU A 236 -0.25 5.14 10.56
CA LEU A 236 1.16 4.98 10.19
C LEU A 236 2.02 6.02 10.89
#